data_d4ff561992563d291189c14fb962bb7b
#
_entry.id   d4ff561992563d291189c14fb962bb7b
#
_cell.length_a   1.000
_cell.length_b   1.000
_cell.length_c   1.000
_cell.angle_alpha   90.00
_cell.angle_beta   90.00
_cell.angle_gamma   90.00
#
_symmetry.space_group_name_H-M   'P 1'
#
loop_
_entity.id
_entity.type
_entity.pdbx_description
1 polymer ?
#
loop_
_entity_poly.entity_id
_entity_poly.type
_entity_poly.pdbx_seq_one_letter_code
_entity_poly.pdbx_strand_id
1 'polypeptide(L)'
;LVVSLMNIAVNTYIFKIVPEFSMRFMIWLLSHSMYRVQHKNLELIPDEGAALLVCNHVSFVDALLIGGAVRRPIRFVMYYKIYNLPVLNFIFRTAGTIPIAGRGEDEVIYERAFDQIAKYLNDGELVCIFPEGKLTTDGQIDEFKAGVMRILERTPVPVIPMALQGLWG
;
A
#
# COMPACT_ATOMS: atom_id res chain seq x y z
N LEU A 1 -0.81 23.65 30.09
CA LEU A 1 -2.14 23.68 29.44
C LEU A 1 -2.12 24.45 28.10
N VAL A 2 -1.68 25.73 28.06
CA VAL A 2 -1.64 26.58 26.86
C VAL A 2 -0.78 25.93 25.76
N VAL A 3 0.43 25.49 26.07
CA VAL A 3 1.33 24.81 25.12
C VAL A 3 0.71 23.52 24.57
N SER A 4 0.01 22.75 25.42
CA SER A 4 -0.66 21.53 24.99
C SER A 4 -1.82 21.83 24.01
N LEU A 5 -2.61 22.86 24.27
CA LEU A 5 -3.68 23.30 23.38
C LEU A 5 -3.14 23.84 22.04
N MET A 6 -2.06 24.61 22.09
CA MET A 6 -1.39 25.06 20.84
C MET A 6 -0.85 23.89 20.04
N ASN A 7 -0.23 22.90 20.67
CA ASN A 7 0.25 21.70 19.98
C ASN A 7 -0.90 20.91 19.34
N ILE A 8 -2.03 20.76 20.03
CA ILE A 8 -3.22 20.11 19.46
C ILE A 8 -3.73 20.90 18.24
N ALA A 9 -3.82 22.21 18.33
CA ALA A 9 -4.28 23.06 17.24
C ALA A 9 -3.34 22.98 16.02
N VAL A 10 -2.02 23.06 16.24
CA VAL A 10 -1.01 22.94 15.18
C VAL A 10 -1.04 21.56 14.54
N ASN A 11 -1.10 20.49 15.32
CA ASN A 11 -1.19 19.14 14.77
C ASN A 11 -2.48 18.93 13.97
N THR A 12 -3.62 19.43 14.48
CA THR A 12 -4.90 19.37 13.75
C THR A 12 -4.83 20.14 12.42
N TYR A 13 -4.15 21.28 12.42
CA TYR A 13 -3.93 22.08 11.21
C TYR A 13 -3.04 21.33 10.20
N ILE A 14 -1.92 20.75 10.65
CA ILE A 14 -1.02 19.94 9.82
C ILE A 14 -1.77 18.74 9.23
N PHE A 15 -2.56 18.02 10.03
CA PHE A 15 -3.38 16.91 9.57
C PHE A 15 -4.39 17.29 8.47
N LYS A 16 -4.90 18.51 8.51
CA LYS A 16 -5.82 19.02 7.47
C LYS A 16 -5.11 19.42 6.20
N ILE A 17 -3.90 19.98 6.30
CA ILE A 17 -3.14 20.48 5.13
C ILE A 17 -2.35 19.36 4.45
N VAL A 18 -1.75 18.45 5.23
CA VAL A 18 -0.91 17.37 4.69
C VAL A 18 -1.32 16.02 5.30
N PRO A 19 -2.54 15.55 5.01
CA PRO A 19 -3.07 14.34 5.62
C PRO A 19 -2.23 13.10 5.28
N GLU A 20 -1.71 13.03 4.06
CA GLU A 20 -0.87 11.92 3.62
C GLU A 20 0.44 11.83 4.41
N PHE A 21 1.13 12.95 4.63
CA PHE A 21 2.36 12.99 5.43
C PHE A 21 2.11 12.53 6.88
N SER A 22 1.08 13.08 7.51
CA SER A 22 0.73 12.73 8.89
C SER A 22 0.38 11.26 9.05
N MET A 23 -0.35 10.71 8.07
CA MET A 23 -0.70 9.29 8.06
C MET A 23 0.54 8.42 7.86
N ARG A 24 1.46 8.77 6.97
CA ARG A 24 2.74 8.06 6.78
C ARG A 24 3.59 8.09 8.05
N PHE A 25 3.65 9.22 8.74
CA PHE A 25 4.33 9.32 10.02
C PHE A 25 3.72 8.38 11.06
N MET A 26 2.38 8.30 11.14
CA MET A 26 1.69 7.36 12.03
C MET A 26 1.96 5.89 11.65
N ILE A 27 1.96 5.56 10.35
CA ILE A 27 2.31 4.24 9.84
C ILE A 27 3.74 3.88 10.24
N TRP A 28 4.69 4.78 10.05
CA TRP A 28 6.07 4.61 10.45
C TRP A 28 6.20 4.38 11.97
N LEU A 29 5.54 5.22 12.78
CA LEU A 29 5.57 5.11 14.23
C LEU A 29 5.01 3.76 14.70
N LEU A 30 3.86 3.33 14.17
CA LEU A 30 3.23 2.06 14.52
C LEU A 30 4.10 0.87 14.11
N SER A 31 4.61 0.86 12.88
CA SER A 31 5.46 -0.22 12.39
C SER A 31 6.74 -0.38 13.21
N HIS A 32 7.38 0.73 13.62
CA HIS A 32 8.64 0.69 14.38
C HIS A 32 8.45 0.52 15.89
N SER A 33 7.27 0.82 16.43
CA SER A 33 6.97 0.58 17.85
C SER A 33 6.48 -0.85 18.12
N MET A 34 5.74 -1.44 17.18
CA MET A 34 5.13 -2.76 17.35
C MET A 34 5.99 -3.89 16.80
N TYR A 35 6.84 -3.62 15.79
CA TYR A 35 7.62 -4.62 15.08
C TYR A 35 9.10 -4.26 15.05
N ARG A 36 9.96 -5.26 15.17
CA ARG A 36 11.41 -5.14 14.92
C ARG A 36 11.70 -5.50 13.47
N VAL A 37 11.42 -4.59 12.55
CA VAL A 37 11.61 -4.83 11.12
C VAL A 37 13.07 -4.70 10.74
N GLN A 38 13.62 -5.73 10.09
CA GLN A 38 14.92 -5.66 9.44
C GLN A 38 14.71 -5.44 7.95
N HIS A 39 15.31 -4.40 7.42
CA HIS A 39 15.22 -4.06 6.01
C HIS A 39 16.45 -4.55 5.28
N LYS A 40 16.25 -5.14 4.09
CA LYS A 40 17.32 -5.54 3.18
C LYS A 40 17.04 -5.01 1.78
N ASN A 41 18.06 -4.46 1.15
CA ASN A 41 18.04 -4.02 -0.25
C ASN A 41 16.93 -2.98 -0.58
N LEU A 42 16.54 -2.13 0.38
CA LEU A 42 15.55 -1.06 0.12
C LEU A 42 16.04 -0.05 -0.92
N GLU A 43 17.34 0.06 -1.13
CA GLU A 43 17.99 0.88 -2.14
C GLU A 43 17.66 0.47 -3.58
N LEU A 44 17.12 -0.74 -3.79
CA LEU A 44 16.62 -1.18 -5.09
C LEU A 44 15.28 -0.52 -5.49
N ILE A 45 14.56 0.05 -4.51
CA ILE A 45 13.35 0.81 -4.79
C ILE A 45 13.77 2.19 -5.28
N PRO A 46 13.37 2.61 -6.48
CA PRO A 46 13.83 3.88 -7.04
C PRO A 46 13.33 5.06 -6.22
N ASP A 47 14.19 6.04 -5.98
CA ASP A 47 13.84 7.29 -5.29
C ASP A 47 12.90 8.17 -6.13
N GLU A 48 12.94 8.02 -7.46
CA GLU A 48 12.07 8.74 -8.41
C GLU A 48 11.55 7.80 -9.51
N GLY A 49 10.47 8.20 -10.17
CA GLY A 49 9.87 7.43 -11.24
C GLY A 49 8.97 6.28 -10.75
N ALA A 50 8.27 5.67 -11.68
CA ALA A 50 7.32 4.60 -11.39
C ALA A 50 8.02 3.26 -11.13
N ALA A 51 7.43 2.46 -10.23
CA ALA A 51 7.75 1.04 -10.13
C ALA A 51 6.55 0.26 -9.59
N LEU A 52 6.45 -0.99 -10.00
CA LEU A 52 5.48 -1.95 -9.47
C LEU A 52 6.16 -2.82 -8.41
N LEU A 53 5.77 -2.65 -7.16
CA LEU A 53 6.20 -3.49 -6.05
C LEU A 53 5.32 -4.73 -6.02
N VAL A 54 5.92 -5.91 -6.03
CA VAL A 54 5.23 -7.20 -6.02
C VAL A 54 5.68 -7.97 -4.77
N CYS A 55 4.76 -8.19 -3.82
CA CYS A 55 5.07 -8.78 -2.53
C CYS A 55 4.16 -9.96 -2.21
N ASN A 56 4.66 -10.96 -1.49
CA ASN A 56 3.83 -12.01 -0.89
C ASN A 56 2.89 -11.46 0.18
N HIS A 57 1.76 -12.12 0.42
CA HIS A 57 0.70 -11.62 1.31
C HIS A 57 0.47 -12.56 2.50
N VAL A 58 1.07 -12.20 3.63
CA VAL A 58 1.10 -13.04 4.83
C VAL A 58 0.12 -12.56 5.89
N SER A 59 -0.07 -11.22 6.00
CA SER A 59 -0.83 -10.62 7.08
C SER A 59 -1.51 -9.32 6.66
N PHE A 60 -2.56 -8.91 7.37
CA PHE A 60 -3.19 -7.58 7.19
C PHE A 60 -2.24 -6.41 7.49
N VAL A 61 -1.15 -6.65 8.23
CA VAL A 61 -0.15 -5.62 8.55
C VAL A 61 0.92 -5.45 7.47
N ASP A 62 0.93 -6.27 6.43
CA ASP A 62 1.95 -6.23 5.36
C ASP A 62 2.06 -4.84 4.75
N ALA A 63 0.92 -4.23 4.37
CA ALA A 63 0.89 -2.89 3.81
C ALA A 63 1.43 -1.82 4.79
N LEU A 64 1.18 -2.01 6.10
CA LEU A 64 1.70 -1.14 7.15
C LEU A 64 3.22 -1.23 7.23
N LEU A 65 3.77 -2.44 7.22
CA LEU A 65 5.22 -2.67 7.31
C LEU A 65 5.95 -2.17 6.06
N ILE A 66 5.43 -2.45 4.87
CA ILE A 66 5.98 -1.96 3.61
C ILE A 66 5.91 -0.42 3.57
N GLY A 67 4.75 0.15 3.89
CA GLY A 67 4.56 1.61 3.90
C GLY A 67 5.41 2.35 4.93
N GLY A 68 5.74 1.70 6.06
CA GLY A 68 6.64 2.23 7.08
C GLY A 68 8.13 2.09 6.71
N ALA A 69 8.49 1.14 5.85
CA ALA A 69 9.86 0.89 5.41
C ALA A 69 10.26 1.77 4.23
N VAL A 70 9.36 2.00 3.29
CA VAL A 70 9.66 2.70 2.03
C VAL A 70 9.51 4.21 2.20
N ARG A 71 10.52 4.96 1.72
CA ARG A 71 10.57 6.42 1.88
C ARG A 71 9.52 7.18 1.07
N ARG A 72 9.05 6.60 -0.03
CA ARG A 72 8.07 7.23 -0.94
C ARG A 72 6.65 6.75 -0.64
N PRO A 73 5.61 7.53 -0.99
CA PRO A 73 4.24 7.06 -0.99
C PRO A 73 4.07 5.82 -1.86
N ILE A 74 3.30 4.85 -1.38
CA ILE A 74 2.95 3.64 -2.12
C ILE A 74 1.44 3.58 -2.25
N ARG A 75 0.94 3.30 -3.46
CA ARG A 75 -0.49 3.06 -3.74
C ARG A 75 -0.74 1.55 -3.66
N PHE A 76 -1.32 1.11 -2.56
CA PHE A 76 -1.64 -0.30 -2.36
C PHE A 76 -2.92 -0.69 -3.09
N VAL A 77 -2.91 -1.86 -3.72
CA VAL A 77 -4.12 -2.46 -4.28
C VAL A 77 -4.80 -3.29 -3.21
N MET A 78 -6.08 -3.05 -2.95
CA MET A 78 -6.83 -3.65 -1.85
C MET A 78 -8.22 -4.11 -2.29
N TYR A 79 -8.70 -5.20 -1.70
CA TYR A 79 -10.05 -5.70 -1.96
C TYR A 79 -11.12 -4.66 -1.59
N TYR A 80 -12.02 -4.36 -2.52
CA TYR A 80 -12.95 -3.24 -2.43
C TYR A 80 -13.90 -3.29 -1.23
N LYS A 81 -14.26 -4.47 -0.73
CA LYS A 81 -15.12 -4.59 0.46
C LYS A 81 -14.40 -4.15 1.73
N ILE A 82 -13.09 -4.41 1.84
CA ILE A 82 -12.27 -3.91 2.96
C ILE A 82 -12.09 -2.40 2.82
N TYR A 83 -11.83 -1.91 1.60
CA TYR A 83 -11.71 -0.48 1.31
C TYR A 83 -12.93 0.32 1.75
N ASN A 84 -14.14 -0.24 1.60
CA ASN A 84 -15.41 0.42 1.93
C ASN A 84 -15.83 0.27 3.41
N LEU A 85 -15.01 -0.34 4.28
CA LEU A 85 -15.34 -0.42 5.69
C LEU A 85 -15.47 0.98 6.32
N PRO A 86 -16.54 1.23 7.11
CA PRO A 86 -16.70 2.49 7.83
C PRO A 86 -15.44 2.83 8.63
N VAL A 87 -15.12 4.12 8.78
CA VAL A 87 -13.91 4.64 9.45
C VAL A 87 -12.62 4.36 8.67
N LEU A 88 -12.35 3.13 8.23
CA LEU A 88 -11.15 2.77 7.47
C LEU A 88 -11.15 3.34 6.06
N ASN A 89 -12.31 3.55 5.47
CA ASN A 89 -12.44 4.16 4.14
C ASN A 89 -11.75 5.53 4.05
N PHE A 90 -11.87 6.36 5.09
CA PHE A 90 -11.19 7.65 5.13
C PHE A 90 -9.67 7.49 5.07
N ILE A 91 -9.10 6.52 5.82
CA ILE A 91 -7.68 6.22 5.84
C ILE A 91 -7.23 5.73 4.45
N PHE A 92 -7.93 4.77 3.87
CA PHE A 92 -7.56 4.20 2.57
C PHE A 92 -7.67 5.22 1.44
N ARG A 93 -8.68 6.08 1.45
CA ARG A 93 -8.81 7.19 0.48
C ARG A 93 -7.65 8.18 0.61
N THR A 94 -7.30 8.56 1.82
CA THR A 94 -6.19 9.49 2.08
C THR A 94 -4.84 8.88 1.66
N ALA A 95 -4.66 7.55 1.83
CA ALA A 95 -3.48 6.83 1.36
C ALA A 95 -3.41 6.64 -0.17
N GLY A 96 -4.47 7.00 -0.89
CA GLY A 96 -4.55 6.72 -2.32
C GLY A 96 -4.59 5.23 -2.65
N THR A 97 -5.15 4.41 -1.73
CA THR A 97 -5.33 2.97 -1.93
C THR A 97 -6.29 2.71 -3.09
N ILE A 98 -6.01 1.70 -3.89
CA ILE A 98 -6.75 1.35 -5.10
C ILE A 98 -7.69 0.19 -4.80
N PRO A 99 -9.02 0.39 -4.79
CA PRO A 99 -9.96 -0.71 -4.58
C PRO A 99 -10.04 -1.60 -5.83
N ILE A 100 -9.94 -2.92 -5.63
CA ILE A 100 -10.08 -3.92 -6.69
C ILE A 100 -11.12 -4.98 -6.31
N ALA A 101 -11.89 -5.44 -7.27
CA ALA A 101 -12.75 -6.62 -7.15
C ALA A 101 -12.06 -7.86 -7.72
N GLY A 102 -12.55 -9.04 -7.37
CA GLY A 102 -12.17 -10.27 -8.06
C GLY A 102 -12.68 -10.28 -9.51
N ARG A 103 -11.96 -10.95 -10.40
CA ARG A 103 -12.43 -11.15 -11.78
C ARG A 103 -13.75 -11.92 -11.77
N GLY A 104 -14.79 -11.34 -12.43
CA GLY A 104 -16.13 -11.92 -12.46
C GLY A 104 -16.99 -11.62 -11.22
N GLU A 105 -16.47 -10.90 -10.21
CA GLU A 105 -17.25 -10.45 -9.05
C GLU A 105 -17.89 -9.08 -9.32
N ASP A 106 -17.13 -8.11 -9.77
CA ASP A 106 -17.56 -6.77 -10.19
C ASP A 106 -16.59 -6.25 -11.26
N GLU A 107 -16.99 -6.37 -12.51
CA GLU A 107 -16.14 -6.01 -13.64
C GLU A 107 -15.88 -4.51 -13.72
N VAL A 108 -16.82 -3.68 -13.25
CA VAL A 108 -16.66 -2.21 -13.26
C VAL A 108 -15.57 -1.80 -12.27
N ILE A 109 -15.60 -2.33 -11.05
CA ILE A 109 -14.56 -2.07 -10.04
C ILE A 109 -13.24 -2.67 -10.50
N TYR A 110 -13.27 -3.87 -11.10
CA TYR A 110 -12.08 -4.53 -11.62
C TYR A 110 -11.37 -3.68 -12.68
N GLU A 111 -12.08 -3.22 -13.72
CA GLU A 111 -11.50 -2.39 -14.78
C GLU A 111 -11.00 -1.03 -14.26
N ARG A 112 -11.81 -0.37 -13.41
CA ARG A 112 -11.42 0.91 -12.78
C ARG A 112 -10.13 0.80 -11.96
N ALA A 113 -9.89 -0.35 -11.32
CA ALA A 113 -8.65 -0.57 -10.59
C ALA A 113 -7.43 -0.52 -11.51
N PHE A 114 -7.50 -1.16 -12.68
CA PHE A 114 -6.40 -1.10 -13.66
C PHE A 114 -6.23 0.28 -14.29
N ASP A 115 -7.32 1.05 -14.47
CA ASP A 115 -7.24 2.45 -14.90
C ASP A 115 -6.50 3.31 -13.88
N GLN A 116 -6.81 3.14 -12.59
CA GLN A 116 -6.15 3.86 -11.50
C GLN A 116 -4.68 3.45 -11.35
N ILE A 117 -4.37 2.15 -11.44
CA ILE A 117 -2.99 1.64 -11.41
C ILE A 117 -2.18 2.28 -12.55
N ALA A 118 -2.70 2.24 -13.79
CA ALA A 118 -2.04 2.83 -14.93
C ALA A 118 -1.82 4.34 -14.74
N LYS A 119 -2.82 5.05 -14.21
CA LYS A 119 -2.70 6.48 -13.91
C LYS A 119 -1.55 6.74 -12.93
N TYR A 120 -1.52 6.08 -11.77
CA TYR A 120 -0.47 6.28 -10.77
C TYR A 120 0.92 5.94 -11.30
N LEU A 121 1.06 4.84 -12.05
CA LEU A 121 2.34 4.48 -12.67
C LEU A 121 2.78 5.52 -13.72
N ASN A 122 1.86 6.04 -14.54
CA ASN A 122 2.17 7.11 -15.49
C ASN A 122 2.53 8.44 -14.81
N ASP A 123 1.97 8.70 -13.62
CA ASP A 123 2.31 9.85 -12.78
C ASP A 123 3.67 9.67 -12.03
N GLY A 124 4.38 8.54 -12.25
CA GLY A 124 5.68 8.27 -11.64
C GLY A 124 5.61 7.73 -10.21
N GLU A 125 4.46 7.23 -9.76
CA GLU A 125 4.27 6.75 -8.40
C GLU A 125 4.60 5.26 -8.24
N LEU A 126 4.77 4.83 -6.98
CA LEU A 126 4.92 3.42 -6.63
C LEU A 126 3.54 2.79 -6.43
N VAL A 127 3.30 1.66 -7.08
CA VAL A 127 2.12 0.82 -6.84
C VAL A 127 2.57 -0.50 -6.23
N CYS A 128 1.89 -0.98 -5.20
CA CYS A 128 2.15 -2.28 -4.59
C CYS A 128 0.96 -3.21 -4.77
N ILE A 129 1.24 -4.42 -5.26
CA ILE A 129 0.26 -5.47 -5.44
C ILE A 129 0.73 -6.75 -4.74
N PHE A 130 -0.22 -7.46 -4.15
CA PHE A 130 -0.05 -8.82 -3.64
C PHE A 130 -0.60 -9.79 -4.69
N PRO A 131 0.27 -10.44 -5.49
CA PRO A 131 -0.17 -11.17 -6.69
C PRO A 131 -1.02 -12.41 -6.37
N GLU A 132 -0.93 -12.94 -5.16
CA GLU A 132 -1.76 -14.04 -4.66
C GLU A 132 -3.25 -13.65 -4.58
N GLY A 133 -3.53 -12.34 -4.36
CA GLY A 133 -4.88 -11.78 -4.26
C GLY A 133 -5.70 -12.27 -3.07
N LYS A 134 -5.04 -12.89 -2.10
CA LYS A 134 -5.58 -13.32 -0.78
C LYS A 134 -4.43 -13.48 0.20
N LEU A 135 -4.74 -13.50 1.49
CA LEU A 135 -3.77 -13.87 2.53
C LEU A 135 -3.44 -15.36 2.43
N THR A 136 -2.19 -15.72 2.71
CA THR A 136 -1.80 -17.14 2.85
C THR A 136 -2.57 -17.80 4.00
N THR A 137 -2.87 -19.08 3.86
CA THR A 137 -3.55 -19.88 4.87
C THR A 137 -2.63 -20.89 5.57
N ASP A 138 -1.42 -21.05 5.06
CA ASP A 138 -0.43 -22.01 5.51
C ASP A 138 1.00 -21.45 5.63
N GLY A 139 1.16 -20.13 5.41
CA GLY A 139 2.44 -19.45 5.43
C GLY A 139 3.27 -19.60 4.16
N GLN A 140 2.78 -20.33 3.16
CA GLN A 140 3.46 -20.50 1.87
C GLN A 140 2.98 -19.43 0.88
N ILE A 141 3.80 -19.16 -0.11
CA ILE A 141 3.43 -18.28 -1.25
C ILE A 141 2.48 -19.07 -2.15
N ASP A 142 1.31 -18.49 -2.41
CA ASP A 142 0.30 -19.07 -3.28
C ASP A 142 0.54 -18.71 -4.77
N GLU A 143 -0.22 -19.33 -5.66
CA GLU A 143 -0.14 -19.08 -7.09
C GLU A 143 -0.42 -17.60 -7.42
N PHE A 144 0.43 -17.02 -8.26
CA PHE A 144 0.29 -15.63 -8.70
C PHE A 144 -0.78 -15.50 -9.78
N LYS A 145 -1.72 -14.60 -9.55
CA LYS A 145 -2.76 -14.25 -10.53
C LYS A 145 -2.19 -13.39 -11.66
N ALA A 146 -2.85 -13.41 -12.80
CA ALA A 146 -2.46 -12.69 -14.01
C ALA A 146 -2.49 -11.14 -13.89
N GLY A 147 -2.85 -10.60 -12.72
CA GLY A 147 -2.96 -9.15 -12.50
C GLY A 147 -1.66 -8.40 -12.76
N VAL A 148 -0.51 -8.94 -12.36
CA VAL A 148 0.81 -8.35 -12.60
C VAL A 148 1.08 -8.22 -14.10
N MET A 149 0.85 -9.29 -14.88
CA MET A 149 1.06 -9.28 -16.33
C MET A 149 0.19 -8.24 -17.01
N ARG A 150 -1.09 -8.18 -16.64
CA ARG A 150 -2.03 -7.19 -17.16
C ARG A 150 -1.61 -5.73 -16.88
N ILE A 151 -1.05 -5.47 -15.70
CA ILE A 151 -0.51 -4.14 -15.36
C ILE A 151 0.65 -3.80 -16.30
N LEU A 152 1.60 -4.72 -16.46
CA LEU A 152 2.82 -4.50 -17.26
C LEU A 152 2.54 -4.41 -18.75
N GLU A 153 1.57 -5.16 -19.28
CA GLU A 153 1.11 -5.03 -20.66
C GLU A 153 0.53 -3.65 -20.95
N ARG A 154 -0.17 -3.08 -19.98
CA ARG A 154 -0.79 -1.76 -20.10
C ARG A 154 0.18 -0.61 -19.82
N THR A 155 1.05 -0.77 -18.83
CA THR A 155 1.98 0.26 -18.38
C THR A 155 3.31 -0.41 -18.01
N PRO A 156 4.23 -0.55 -18.97
CA PRO A 156 5.55 -1.14 -18.72
C PRO A 156 6.36 -0.27 -17.75
N VAL A 157 6.71 -0.83 -16.59
CA VAL A 157 7.51 -0.18 -15.54
C VAL A 157 8.44 -1.21 -14.90
N PRO A 158 9.52 -0.78 -14.21
CA PRO A 158 10.34 -1.67 -13.41
C PRO A 158 9.50 -2.42 -12.37
N VAL A 159 9.76 -3.73 -12.22
CA VAL A 159 9.15 -4.58 -11.20
C VAL A 159 10.16 -4.82 -10.10
N ILE A 160 9.78 -4.52 -8.86
CA ILE A 160 10.60 -4.74 -7.68
C ILE A 160 9.96 -5.86 -6.86
N PRO A 161 10.52 -7.08 -6.89
CA PRO A 161 10.04 -8.16 -6.04
C PRO A 161 10.41 -7.89 -4.59
N MET A 162 9.46 -8.06 -3.70
CA MET A 162 9.62 -7.92 -2.25
C MET A 162 9.18 -9.21 -1.55
N ALA A 163 9.79 -9.50 -0.42
CA ALA A 163 9.39 -10.64 0.41
C ALA A 163 9.29 -10.23 1.88
N LEU A 164 8.16 -10.53 2.50
CA LEU A 164 7.92 -10.41 3.92
C LEU A 164 8.10 -11.78 4.58
N GLN A 165 8.86 -11.82 5.67
CA GLN A 165 9.16 -13.04 6.43
C GLN A 165 8.94 -12.80 7.92
N GLY A 166 8.61 -13.87 8.66
CA GLY A 166 8.47 -13.84 10.12
C GLY A 166 7.16 -13.24 10.63
N LEU A 167 6.13 -13.09 9.78
CA LEU A 167 4.79 -12.62 10.14
C LEU A 167 3.77 -13.75 10.28
N TRP A 168 4.16 -14.95 9.89
CA TRP A 168 3.36 -16.16 10.05
C TRP A 168 3.71 -16.86 11.38
N GLY A 169 2.70 -17.16 12.22
CA GLY A 169 2.87 -17.84 13.50
C GLY A 169 1.75 -17.57 14.46
#